data_95016e88130ee1fa3416186de6537448
#
_entry.id   95016e88130ee1fa3416186de6537448
#
_cell.length_a   1.000
_cell.length_b   1.000
_cell.length_c   1.000
_cell.angle_alpha   90.00
_cell.angle_beta   90.00
_cell.angle_gamma   90.00
#
_symmetry.space_group_name_H-M   'P 1'
#
loop_
_entity.id
_entity.type
_entity.pdbx_description
1 polymer ?
#
loop_
_entity_poly.entity_id
_entity_poly.type
_entity_poly.pdbx_seq_one_letter_code
_entity_poly.pdbx_strand_id
1 'polypeptide(L)'
;MKKIIALFLSAVLLLGACAVSAAAEVGLADQIEDKLHASIQREEDSPEWITALPYAQDESITQLFVVAGFGTDKTTATVSMHERDGNGAWKQILSTPGYVGKRGLCPDAAHVEGCGQTPMGVYRFNKAFGIAPDPGCAIPYTQVTDDIWWSGDPRDGMRYNEMVDIKEYPDLAKDDSEHIVEYEYQYQYCLNISFNEEGTPGRGSAIFLHCFGPLKPYTGGCVSLPENIMKLVMQRVKPECVVVIDTLEHLSPATWKDWGFEPTLVIDCGDSALYTQDELADAVEKIRADFAAWEGCELHSIRYAGDESYTEDNLKWMNELNEDGNYTQVAEFLMDFHSPAKQLDGWAWTANAEYMDYEWWLARSADGSWEVVTFGY
;
A
#
# COMPACT_ATOMS: atom_id res chain seq x y z
N MET A 1 -9.94 43.86 47.31
CA MET A 1 -8.77 42.97 47.26
C MET A 1 -9.12 41.50 47.27
N LYS A 2 -10.09 40.98 48.04
CA LYS A 2 -10.43 39.51 48.07
C LYS A 2 -11.07 38.95 46.79
N LYS A 3 -11.76 39.76 45.96
CA LYS A 3 -12.41 39.31 44.72
C LYS A 3 -11.46 39.24 43.52
N ILE A 4 -10.36 39.98 43.52
CA ILE A 4 -9.36 40.00 42.44
C ILE A 4 -8.42 38.77 42.55
N ILE A 5 -8.14 38.33 43.78
CA ILE A 5 -7.29 37.15 44.03
C ILE A 5 -7.99 35.84 43.61
N ALA A 6 -9.33 35.76 43.75
CA ALA A 6 -10.09 34.59 43.33
C ALA A 6 -10.15 34.45 41.79
N LEU A 7 -10.18 35.58 41.06
CA LEU A 7 -10.17 35.55 39.59
C LEU A 7 -8.79 35.12 39.02
N PHE A 8 -7.71 35.53 39.68
CA PHE A 8 -6.37 35.14 39.27
C PHE A 8 -6.06 33.66 39.56
N LEU A 9 -6.56 33.11 40.66
CA LEU A 9 -6.39 31.68 40.93
C LEU A 9 -7.20 30.79 39.98
N SER A 10 -8.39 31.25 39.57
CA SER A 10 -9.21 30.50 38.60
C SER A 10 -8.61 30.52 37.18
N ALA A 11 -7.99 31.62 36.77
CA ALA A 11 -7.31 31.76 35.50
C ALA A 11 -6.02 30.88 35.41
N VAL A 12 -5.27 30.82 36.52
CA VAL A 12 -4.06 29.98 36.59
C VAL A 12 -4.40 28.49 36.61
N LEU A 13 -5.50 28.11 37.26
CA LEU A 13 -5.97 26.69 37.25
C LEU A 13 -6.53 26.26 35.88
N LEU A 14 -7.20 27.16 35.16
CA LEU A 14 -7.70 26.88 33.82
C LEU A 14 -6.56 26.80 32.80
N LEU A 15 -5.55 27.64 32.89
CA LEU A 15 -4.36 27.58 32.05
C LEU A 15 -3.51 26.33 32.36
N GLY A 16 -3.42 25.91 33.62
CA GLY A 16 -2.74 24.67 34.01
C GLY A 16 -3.44 23.39 33.54
N ALA A 17 -4.78 23.38 33.57
CA ALA A 17 -5.57 22.23 33.09
C ALA A 17 -5.51 22.10 31.57
N CYS A 18 -5.57 23.21 30.80
CA CYS A 18 -5.42 23.18 29.37
C CYS A 18 -4.00 22.76 28.91
N ALA A 19 -2.96 23.22 29.64
CA ALA A 19 -1.58 22.85 29.30
C ALA A 19 -1.26 21.38 29.60
N VAL A 20 -1.86 20.81 30.68
CA VAL A 20 -1.69 19.37 31.03
C VAL A 20 -2.46 18.48 30.04
N SER A 21 -3.64 18.89 29.56
CA SER A 21 -4.38 18.10 28.58
C SER A 21 -3.70 18.12 27.19
N ALA A 22 -3.20 19.28 26.75
CA ALA A 22 -2.48 19.39 25.48
C ALA A 22 -1.15 18.62 25.50
N ALA A 23 -0.42 18.64 26.62
CA ALA A 23 0.82 17.85 26.75
C ALA A 23 0.55 16.35 26.86
N ALA A 24 -0.61 15.91 27.40
CA ALA A 24 -1.00 14.51 27.45
C ALA A 24 -1.45 14.00 26.08
N GLU A 25 -2.14 14.81 25.29
CA GLU A 25 -2.54 14.47 23.92
C GLU A 25 -1.33 14.36 22.97
N VAL A 26 -0.38 15.30 23.04
CA VAL A 26 0.87 15.24 22.27
C VAL A 26 1.68 14.00 22.67
N GLY A 27 1.80 13.70 23.96
CA GLY A 27 2.53 12.53 24.43
C GLY A 27 1.86 11.17 24.05
N LEU A 28 0.54 11.14 23.85
CA LEU A 28 -0.18 9.95 23.41
C LEU A 28 0.00 9.75 21.89
N ALA A 29 -0.06 10.81 21.09
CA ALA A 29 0.21 10.77 19.66
C ALA A 29 1.65 10.32 19.39
N ASP A 30 2.64 10.89 20.09
CA ASP A 30 4.05 10.50 20.01
C ASP A 30 4.26 9.02 20.41
N GLN A 31 3.57 8.53 21.44
CA GLN A 31 3.65 7.14 21.86
C GLN A 31 3.01 6.16 20.86
N ILE A 32 1.95 6.57 20.16
CA ILE A 32 1.31 5.80 19.10
C ILE A 32 2.22 5.79 17.86
N GLU A 33 2.80 6.93 17.51
CA GLU A 33 3.75 7.06 16.41
C GLU A 33 5.01 6.23 16.68
N ASP A 34 5.58 6.30 17.89
CA ASP A 34 6.72 5.47 18.31
C ASP A 34 6.40 3.96 18.29
N LYS A 35 5.20 3.54 18.67
CA LYS A 35 4.78 2.13 18.61
C LYS A 35 4.56 1.66 17.18
N LEU A 36 3.99 2.48 16.30
CA LEU A 36 3.88 2.21 14.88
C LEU A 36 5.26 2.10 14.24
N HIS A 37 6.16 3.04 14.52
CA HIS A 37 7.56 2.96 14.10
C HIS A 37 8.28 1.71 14.62
N ALA A 38 8.09 1.34 15.87
CA ALA A 38 8.70 0.15 16.45
C ALA A 38 8.16 -1.16 15.83
N SER A 39 6.88 -1.20 15.44
CA SER A 39 6.29 -2.37 14.76
C SER A 39 6.73 -2.52 13.30
N ILE A 40 7.04 -1.41 12.63
CA ILE A 40 7.53 -1.36 11.24
C ILE A 40 9.05 -1.59 11.16
N GLN A 41 9.80 -1.25 12.23
CA GLN A 41 11.27 -1.35 12.30
C GLN A 41 11.78 -2.65 12.93
N ARG A 42 11.02 -3.73 12.96
CA ARG A 42 11.56 -5.03 13.35
C ARG A 42 12.59 -5.46 12.31
N GLU A 43 13.87 -5.29 12.65
CA GLU A 43 14.97 -5.90 11.91
C GLU A 43 14.93 -7.41 12.16
N GLU A 44 14.36 -8.12 11.22
CA GLU A 44 14.36 -9.58 11.19
C GLU A 44 15.43 -10.08 10.23
N ASP A 45 15.86 -11.33 10.37
CA ASP A 45 16.72 -11.93 9.36
C ASP A 45 15.97 -11.99 8.02
N SER A 46 16.64 -11.62 6.94
CA SER A 46 16.04 -11.72 5.61
C SER A 46 15.67 -13.16 5.28
N PRO A 47 14.52 -13.41 4.64
CA PRO A 47 14.13 -14.75 4.23
C PRO A 47 15.18 -15.43 3.34
N GLU A 48 15.26 -16.75 3.40
CA GLU A 48 16.25 -17.53 2.65
C GLU A 48 16.20 -17.28 1.14
N TRP A 49 15.01 -17.10 0.56
CA TRP A 49 14.88 -16.81 -0.86
C TRP A 49 15.47 -15.45 -1.26
N ILE A 50 15.47 -14.45 -0.36
CA ILE A 50 16.17 -13.18 -0.57
C ILE A 50 17.67 -13.37 -0.52
N THR A 51 18.16 -14.07 0.51
CA THR A 51 19.61 -14.27 0.69
C THR A 51 20.19 -15.18 -0.39
N ALA A 52 19.36 -15.98 -1.07
CA ALA A 52 19.76 -16.82 -2.22
C ALA A 52 19.82 -16.05 -3.55
N LEU A 53 19.28 -14.84 -3.64
CA LEU A 53 19.35 -14.04 -4.85
C LEU A 53 20.80 -13.75 -5.26
N PRO A 54 21.13 -13.75 -6.56
CA PRO A 54 22.47 -13.40 -7.05
C PRO A 54 22.95 -12.05 -6.51
N TYR A 55 22.05 -11.08 -6.40
CA TYR A 55 22.33 -9.74 -5.86
C TYR A 55 22.68 -9.76 -4.37
N ALA A 56 22.10 -10.67 -3.61
CA ALA A 56 22.41 -10.83 -2.20
C ALA A 56 23.74 -11.58 -1.98
N GLN A 57 24.24 -12.30 -2.98
CA GLN A 57 25.53 -12.99 -2.94
C GLN A 57 26.70 -12.06 -3.36
N ASP A 58 26.42 -10.92 -3.99
CA ASP A 58 27.41 -9.91 -4.33
C ASP A 58 27.75 -9.07 -3.08
N GLU A 59 28.99 -9.19 -2.60
CA GLU A 59 29.47 -8.46 -1.40
C GLU A 59 29.49 -6.94 -1.58
N SER A 60 29.50 -6.43 -2.81
CA SER A 60 29.45 -5.01 -3.10
C SER A 60 28.04 -4.41 -2.90
N ILE A 61 27.00 -5.23 -2.93
CA ILE A 61 25.61 -4.81 -2.72
C ILE A 61 25.29 -4.85 -1.23
N THR A 62 24.91 -3.71 -0.68
CA THR A 62 24.63 -3.54 0.76
C THR A 62 23.16 -3.28 1.05
N GLN A 63 22.35 -2.96 0.03
CA GLN A 63 20.93 -2.71 0.17
C GLN A 63 20.16 -3.22 -1.05
N LEU A 64 19.05 -3.93 -0.79
CA LEU A 64 18.13 -4.46 -1.80
C LEU A 64 16.73 -3.93 -1.52
N PHE A 65 16.04 -3.55 -2.59
CA PHE A 65 14.61 -3.29 -2.61
C PHE A 65 13.98 -4.26 -3.60
N VAL A 66 13.12 -5.14 -3.12
CA VAL A 66 12.60 -6.25 -3.93
C VAL A 66 11.09 -6.11 -4.09
N VAL A 67 10.63 -6.12 -5.34
CA VAL A 67 9.22 -6.16 -5.72
C VAL A 67 8.95 -7.52 -6.35
N ALA A 68 8.30 -8.39 -5.61
CA ALA A 68 7.99 -9.76 -6.04
C ALA A 68 6.50 -9.86 -6.36
N GLY A 69 6.14 -9.72 -7.64
CA GLY A 69 4.76 -9.83 -8.10
C GLY A 69 4.24 -11.25 -8.04
N PHE A 70 2.95 -11.42 -7.76
CA PHE A 70 2.32 -12.75 -7.66
C PHE A 70 2.00 -13.39 -9.02
N GLY A 71 2.33 -12.72 -10.11
CA GLY A 71 2.20 -13.20 -11.48
C GLY A 71 2.39 -12.08 -12.48
N THR A 72 2.60 -12.40 -13.74
CA THR A 72 2.73 -11.40 -14.82
C THR A 72 1.41 -10.72 -15.17
N ASP A 73 0.30 -11.27 -14.73
CA ASP A 73 -1.07 -10.79 -14.93
C ASP A 73 -1.73 -10.27 -13.64
N LYS A 74 -0.98 -10.24 -12.52
CA LYS A 74 -1.46 -9.80 -11.21
C LYS A 74 -1.04 -8.36 -10.92
N THR A 75 -1.92 -7.63 -10.23
CA THR A 75 -1.66 -6.24 -9.82
C THR A 75 -1.00 -6.13 -8.45
N THR A 76 -0.90 -7.25 -7.73
CA THR A 76 -0.37 -7.32 -6.37
C THR A 76 1.05 -7.86 -6.33
N ALA A 77 1.80 -7.40 -5.33
CA ALA A 77 3.17 -7.81 -5.06
C ALA A 77 3.45 -7.82 -3.55
N THR A 78 4.38 -8.64 -3.12
CA THR A 78 5.08 -8.39 -1.86
C THR A 78 6.29 -7.50 -2.15
N VAL A 79 6.45 -6.46 -1.34
CA VAL A 79 7.54 -5.49 -1.48
C VAL A 79 8.35 -5.49 -0.20
N SER A 80 9.66 -5.63 -0.31
CA SER A 80 10.53 -5.69 0.86
C SER A 80 11.82 -4.94 0.66
N MET A 81 12.39 -4.47 1.76
CA MET A 81 13.68 -3.77 1.79
C MET A 81 14.62 -4.49 2.75
N HIS A 82 15.84 -4.70 2.30
CA HIS A 82 16.85 -5.46 3.01
C HIS A 82 18.17 -4.70 3.04
N GLU A 83 18.88 -4.80 4.18
CA GLU A 83 20.21 -4.21 4.35
C GLU A 83 21.18 -5.24 4.92
N ARG A 84 22.46 -5.13 4.54
CA ARG A 84 23.53 -5.85 5.25
C ARG A 84 23.85 -5.15 6.57
N ASP A 85 23.87 -5.93 7.64
CA ASP A 85 24.36 -5.46 8.93
C ASP A 85 25.90 -5.34 8.96
N GLY A 86 26.44 -4.86 10.08
CA GLY A 86 27.89 -4.71 10.27
C GLY A 86 28.69 -6.02 10.20
N ASN A 87 28.04 -7.18 10.23
CA ASN A 87 28.65 -8.51 10.11
C ASN A 87 28.45 -9.11 8.70
N GLY A 88 27.80 -8.38 7.80
CA GLY A 88 27.50 -8.82 6.45
C GLY A 88 26.24 -9.68 6.31
N ALA A 89 25.48 -9.88 7.39
CA ALA A 89 24.22 -10.61 7.34
C ALA A 89 23.10 -9.73 6.80
N TRP A 90 22.20 -10.30 5.99
CA TRP A 90 21.05 -9.62 5.46
C TRP A 90 19.91 -9.52 6.47
N LYS A 91 19.45 -8.31 6.71
CA LYS A 91 18.32 -7.99 7.58
C LYS A 91 17.17 -7.42 6.77
N GLN A 92 15.97 -7.91 7.01
CA GLN A 92 14.74 -7.34 6.45
C GLN A 92 14.36 -6.10 7.26
N ILE A 93 14.34 -4.95 6.61
CA ILE A 93 13.99 -3.66 7.22
C ILE A 93 12.49 -3.48 7.23
N LEU A 94 11.84 -3.88 6.14
CA LEU A 94 10.40 -3.89 5.99
C LEU A 94 9.95 -4.96 5.01
N SER A 95 8.71 -5.38 5.16
CA SER A 95 7.95 -6.13 4.17
C SER A 95 6.52 -5.61 4.20
N THR A 96 5.94 -5.36 3.03
CA THR A 96 4.61 -4.75 2.90
C THR A 96 3.93 -5.23 1.63
N PRO A 97 2.59 -5.24 1.61
CA PRO A 97 1.84 -5.28 0.37
C PRO A 97 2.20 -4.10 -0.54
N GLY A 98 2.16 -4.34 -1.84
CA GLY A 98 2.33 -3.31 -2.86
C GLY A 98 1.53 -3.63 -4.10
N TYR A 99 1.25 -2.59 -4.88
CA TYR A 99 0.59 -2.73 -6.17
C TYR A 99 1.54 -2.40 -7.31
N VAL A 100 1.33 -3.08 -8.42
CA VAL A 100 2.04 -2.89 -9.68
C VAL A 100 1.07 -2.48 -10.80
N GLY A 101 1.50 -2.50 -12.03
CA GLY A 101 0.70 -2.08 -13.17
C GLY A 101 -0.65 -2.80 -13.27
N LYS A 102 -1.69 -2.09 -13.73
CA LYS A 102 -3.04 -2.63 -13.95
C LYS A 102 -3.12 -3.85 -14.87
N ARG A 103 -2.06 -4.13 -15.59
CA ARG A 103 -1.89 -5.33 -16.42
C ARG A 103 -0.74 -6.20 -15.93
N GLY A 104 -0.34 -6.06 -14.68
CA GLY A 104 0.72 -6.82 -14.05
C GLY A 104 2.12 -6.39 -14.45
N LEU A 105 2.99 -7.36 -14.67
CA LEU A 105 4.40 -7.18 -14.99
C LEU A 105 4.69 -7.55 -16.45
N CYS A 106 5.75 -6.97 -17.03
CA CYS A 106 6.27 -7.43 -18.32
C CYS A 106 7.81 -7.40 -18.34
N PRO A 107 8.45 -8.20 -19.20
CA PRO A 107 9.89 -8.07 -19.41
C PRO A 107 10.29 -6.62 -19.78
N ASP A 108 11.39 -6.12 -19.24
CA ASP A 108 11.93 -4.77 -19.53
C ASP A 108 11.95 -4.46 -21.04
N ALA A 109 12.47 -5.39 -21.84
CA ALA A 109 12.59 -5.21 -23.29
C ALA A 109 11.23 -5.20 -24.04
N ALA A 110 10.15 -5.63 -23.41
CA ALA A 110 8.81 -5.66 -24.00
C ALA A 110 7.94 -4.47 -23.56
N HIS A 111 8.42 -3.68 -22.60
CA HIS A 111 7.69 -2.53 -22.10
C HIS A 111 7.60 -1.42 -23.14
N VAL A 112 6.42 -0.84 -23.29
CA VAL A 112 6.14 0.32 -24.16
C VAL A 112 5.29 1.34 -23.41
N GLU A 113 5.37 2.59 -23.84
CA GLU A 113 4.57 3.69 -23.26
C GLU A 113 3.08 3.34 -23.22
N GLY A 114 2.44 3.56 -22.07
CA GLY A 114 1.00 3.32 -21.87
C GLY A 114 0.59 1.85 -21.83
N CYS A 115 1.53 0.89 -21.79
CA CYS A 115 1.18 -0.54 -21.72
C CYS A 115 0.44 -0.93 -20.42
N GLY A 116 0.58 -0.13 -19.36
CA GLY A 116 -0.06 -0.38 -18.06
C GLY A 116 0.55 -1.56 -17.29
N GLN A 117 1.78 -1.93 -17.58
CA GLN A 117 2.54 -2.99 -16.90
C GLN A 117 3.77 -2.39 -16.21
N THR A 118 4.21 -3.00 -15.13
CA THR A 118 5.47 -2.65 -14.46
C THR A 118 6.61 -3.44 -15.10
N PRO A 119 7.72 -2.81 -15.51
CA PRO A 119 8.83 -3.51 -16.14
C PRO A 119 9.61 -4.35 -15.13
N MET A 120 9.80 -5.63 -15.43
CA MET A 120 10.69 -6.53 -14.69
C MET A 120 12.13 -6.25 -15.05
N GLY A 121 13.01 -6.19 -14.05
CA GLY A 121 14.42 -5.94 -14.25
C GLY A 121 15.16 -5.59 -12.98
N VAL A 122 16.39 -5.10 -13.18
CA VAL A 122 17.26 -4.65 -12.10
C VAL A 122 17.58 -3.18 -12.30
N TYR A 123 17.22 -2.38 -11.31
CA TYR A 123 17.23 -0.94 -11.38
C TYR A 123 17.92 -0.34 -10.14
N ARG A 124 17.89 0.98 -10.05
CA ARG A 124 18.21 1.76 -8.86
C ARG A 124 17.18 2.88 -8.68
N PHE A 125 17.20 3.52 -7.53
CA PHE A 125 16.51 4.79 -7.36
C PHE A 125 17.49 5.93 -7.69
N ASN A 126 17.19 6.71 -8.72
CA ASN A 126 18.09 7.76 -9.21
C ASN A 126 17.60 9.19 -8.93
N LYS A 127 16.37 9.36 -8.44
CA LYS A 127 15.79 10.64 -8.07
C LYS A 127 14.73 10.46 -6.99
N ALA A 128 14.72 11.36 -6.00
CA ALA A 128 13.68 11.45 -4.98
C ALA A 128 12.91 12.77 -5.14
N PHE A 129 11.60 12.72 -5.03
CA PHE A 129 10.76 13.90 -5.13
C PHE A 129 9.39 13.66 -4.47
N GLY A 130 8.59 14.73 -4.36
CA GLY A 130 7.21 14.61 -3.87
C GLY A 130 6.59 15.96 -3.57
N ILE A 131 5.27 15.93 -3.31
CA ILE A 131 4.50 17.11 -2.92
C ILE A 131 4.81 17.47 -1.46
N ALA A 132 4.96 16.47 -0.60
CA ALA A 132 5.32 16.66 0.80
C ALA A 132 6.76 17.15 0.96
N PRO A 133 7.10 17.77 2.10
CA PRO A 133 8.48 18.10 2.44
C PRO A 133 9.38 16.87 2.49
N ASP A 134 10.69 17.09 2.26
CA ASP A 134 11.70 16.02 2.37
C ASP A 134 11.61 15.28 3.71
N PRO A 135 11.37 13.97 3.71
CA PRO A 135 11.29 13.17 4.93
C PRO A 135 12.66 12.81 5.53
N GLY A 136 13.76 13.30 4.96
CA GLY A 136 15.13 12.96 5.31
C GLY A 136 15.74 11.92 4.38
N CYS A 137 15.46 11.98 3.07
CA CYS A 137 15.98 11.07 2.06
C CYS A 137 17.48 11.28 1.82
N ALA A 138 18.26 10.19 1.72
CA ALA A 138 19.68 10.26 1.37
C ALA A 138 19.92 10.50 -0.13
N ILE A 139 18.92 10.19 -0.98
CA ILE A 139 18.91 10.58 -2.39
C ILE A 139 18.46 12.06 -2.46
N PRO A 140 19.13 12.91 -3.25
CA PRO A 140 18.74 14.32 -3.35
C PRO A 140 17.25 14.49 -3.67
N TYR A 141 16.53 15.18 -2.78
CA TYR A 141 15.10 15.35 -2.84
C TYR A 141 14.68 16.64 -3.51
N THR A 142 13.67 16.58 -4.36
CA THR A 142 13.02 17.74 -4.96
C THR A 142 11.59 17.84 -4.45
N GLN A 143 11.27 18.83 -3.61
CA GLN A 143 9.88 19.17 -3.32
C GLN A 143 9.29 19.83 -4.57
N VAL A 144 8.25 19.21 -5.13
CA VAL A 144 7.66 19.67 -6.40
C VAL A 144 6.75 20.87 -6.19
N THR A 145 6.63 21.68 -7.23
CA THR A 145 5.74 22.85 -7.33
C THR A 145 4.88 22.73 -8.58
N ASP A 146 3.95 23.65 -8.78
CA ASP A 146 3.09 23.71 -9.98
C ASP A 146 3.89 23.81 -11.29
N ASP A 147 5.13 24.24 -11.23
CA ASP A 147 5.98 24.38 -12.40
C ASP A 147 6.68 23.06 -12.79
N ILE A 148 6.67 22.04 -11.92
CA ILE A 148 7.43 20.80 -12.09
C ILE A 148 6.57 19.70 -12.73
N TRP A 149 7.06 19.18 -13.83
CA TRP A 149 6.44 18.14 -14.63
C TRP A 149 7.39 16.95 -14.83
N TRP A 150 6.84 15.78 -15.10
CA TRP A 150 7.60 14.65 -15.64
C TRP A 150 7.30 14.54 -17.13
N SER A 151 8.33 14.71 -17.96
CA SER A 151 8.16 14.76 -19.42
C SER A 151 7.93 13.35 -19.98
N GLY A 152 6.80 13.16 -20.65
CA GLY A 152 6.51 12.06 -21.56
C GLY A 152 6.52 12.51 -23.04
N ASP A 153 6.99 13.73 -23.30
CA ASP A 153 7.02 14.32 -24.65
C ASP A 153 8.10 13.65 -25.51
N PRO A 154 7.71 12.91 -26.57
CA PRO A 154 8.67 12.15 -27.36
C PRO A 154 9.48 12.99 -28.35
N ARG A 155 9.25 14.30 -28.44
CA ARG A 155 9.94 15.19 -29.38
C ARG A 155 11.38 15.47 -28.96
N ASP A 156 12.25 15.60 -29.93
CA ASP A 156 13.67 15.92 -29.68
C ASP A 156 13.81 17.17 -28.79
N GLY A 157 14.66 17.08 -27.77
CA GLY A 157 14.96 18.17 -26.87
C GLY A 157 13.95 18.33 -25.69
N MET A 158 12.83 17.59 -25.65
CA MET A 158 11.80 17.70 -24.62
C MET A 158 12.07 16.85 -23.39
N ARG A 159 13.25 16.25 -23.25
CA ARG A 159 13.71 15.57 -22.05
C ARG A 159 12.78 14.42 -21.65
N TYR A 160 12.42 13.56 -22.62
CA TYR A 160 11.57 12.39 -22.38
C TYR A 160 12.07 11.56 -21.18
N ASN A 161 11.14 11.17 -20.30
CA ASN A 161 11.38 10.45 -19.06
C ASN A 161 12.26 11.20 -18.05
N GLU A 162 12.17 12.54 -18.02
CA GLU A 162 12.88 13.36 -17.06
C GLU A 162 11.95 14.39 -16.38
N MET A 163 12.33 14.81 -15.18
CA MET A 163 11.69 15.92 -14.49
C MET A 163 12.14 17.24 -15.11
N VAL A 164 11.18 18.10 -15.44
CA VAL A 164 11.40 19.39 -16.09
C VAL A 164 10.64 20.52 -15.41
N ASP A 165 11.14 21.75 -15.50
CA ASP A 165 10.41 22.98 -15.15
C ASP A 165 9.71 23.49 -16.41
N ILE A 166 8.38 23.64 -16.38
CA ILE A 166 7.58 24.10 -17.51
C ILE A 166 7.99 25.50 -18.01
N LYS A 167 8.65 26.31 -17.17
CA LYS A 167 9.17 27.63 -17.57
C LYS A 167 10.36 27.53 -18.51
N GLU A 168 11.15 26.45 -18.38
CA GLU A 168 12.26 26.15 -19.28
C GLU A 168 11.77 25.41 -20.54
N TYR A 169 10.64 24.69 -20.42
CA TYR A 169 10.01 23.90 -21.49
C TYR A 169 8.57 24.32 -21.75
N PRO A 170 8.31 25.60 -22.15
CA PRO A 170 6.94 26.11 -22.28
C PRO A 170 6.10 25.40 -23.35
N ASP A 171 6.73 24.75 -24.30
CA ASP A 171 6.10 24.00 -25.40
C ASP A 171 5.93 22.50 -25.10
N LEU A 172 6.17 22.06 -23.84
CA LEU A 172 6.01 20.67 -23.42
C LEU A 172 4.61 20.14 -23.77
N ALA A 173 4.56 18.94 -24.37
CA ALA A 173 3.31 18.24 -24.60
C ALA A 173 2.70 17.78 -23.27
N LYS A 174 1.82 18.60 -22.70
CA LYS A 174 1.21 18.37 -21.39
C LYS A 174 0.32 17.13 -21.36
N ASP A 175 -0.32 16.80 -22.48
CA ASP A 175 -1.18 15.61 -22.59
C ASP A 175 -0.37 14.30 -22.57
N ASP A 176 0.92 14.36 -22.92
CA ASP A 176 1.84 13.23 -22.89
C ASP A 176 2.72 13.21 -21.62
N SER A 177 2.58 14.22 -20.74
CA SER A 177 3.44 14.44 -19.58
C SER A 177 2.65 14.45 -18.28
N GLU A 178 3.29 14.14 -17.16
CA GLU A 178 2.63 14.16 -15.86
C GLU A 178 2.85 15.50 -15.14
N HIS A 179 1.76 16.21 -14.82
CA HIS A 179 1.79 17.33 -13.89
C HIS A 179 1.79 16.76 -12.46
N ILE A 180 2.97 16.65 -11.87
CA ILE A 180 3.22 15.87 -10.66
C ILE A 180 2.31 16.27 -9.50
N VAL A 181 2.02 17.57 -9.33
CA VAL A 181 1.18 18.08 -8.23
C VAL A 181 -0.29 17.67 -8.32
N GLU A 182 -0.78 17.21 -9.48
CA GLU A 182 -2.17 16.77 -9.65
C GLU A 182 -2.41 15.36 -9.05
N TYR A 183 -1.35 14.62 -8.76
CA TYR A 183 -1.42 13.31 -8.11
C TYR A 183 -1.30 13.44 -6.59
N GLU A 184 -2.19 14.23 -5.99
CA GLU A 184 -2.10 14.72 -4.61
C GLU A 184 -1.99 13.60 -3.55
N TYR A 185 -2.51 12.40 -3.80
CA TYR A 185 -2.37 11.25 -2.89
C TYR A 185 -1.16 10.39 -3.22
N GLN A 186 -0.99 10.09 -4.50
CA GLN A 186 0.02 9.14 -4.97
C GLN A 186 1.44 9.72 -4.85
N TYR A 187 1.60 11.00 -5.17
CA TYR A 187 2.92 11.61 -5.28
C TYR A 187 3.30 12.48 -4.07
N GLN A 188 2.76 12.15 -2.87
CA GLN A 188 3.27 12.75 -1.63
C GLN A 188 4.77 12.46 -1.47
N TYR A 189 5.19 11.22 -1.75
CA TYR A 189 6.57 10.76 -1.75
C TYR A 189 6.81 9.86 -2.94
N CYS A 190 7.88 10.12 -3.71
CA CYS A 190 8.23 9.36 -4.89
C CYS A 190 9.73 9.09 -4.99
N LEU A 191 10.07 7.91 -5.49
CA LEU A 191 11.40 7.55 -5.95
C LEU A 191 11.32 7.11 -7.42
N ASN A 192 12.09 7.76 -8.29
CA ASN A 192 12.17 7.31 -9.68
C ASN A 192 12.98 6.03 -9.77
N ILE A 193 12.38 4.99 -10.37
CA ILE A 193 13.05 3.74 -10.74
C ILE A 193 13.76 3.98 -12.07
N SER A 194 15.05 3.61 -12.17
CA SER A 194 15.92 3.93 -13.30
C SER A 194 15.60 3.15 -14.60
N PHE A 195 14.31 2.80 -14.78
CA PHE A 195 13.83 2.24 -16.04
C PHE A 195 13.91 3.30 -17.15
N ASN A 196 14.38 2.89 -18.34
CA ASN A 196 14.53 3.78 -19.49
C ASN A 196 15.26 5.09 -19.15
N GLU A 197 16.34 5.01 -18.38
CA GLU A 197 17.09 6.18 -17.89
C GLU A 197 17.69 7.01 -19.03
N GLU A 198 17.99 6.38 -20.16
CA GLU A 198 18.44 7.05 -21.38
C GLU A 198 17.35 7.87 -22.08
N GLY A 199 16.09 7.78 -21.64
CA GLY A 199 14.99 8.57 -22.18
C GLY A 199 14.62 8.21 -23.62
N THR A 200 14.65 6.93 -23.99
CA THR A 200 14.23 6.48 -25.32
C THR A 200 12.72 6.65 -25.49
N PRO A 201 12.26 7.54 -26.43
CA PRO A 201 10.84 7.79 -26.61
C PRO A 201 10.05 6.54 -27.00
N GLY A 202 8.84 6.40 -26.40
CA GLY A 202 7.94 5.28 -26.66
C GLY A 202 8.29 4.00 -25.92
N ARG A 203 9.43 3.90 -25.25
CA ARG A 203 9.79 2.75 -24.43
C ARG A 203 9.07 2.75 -23.08
N GLY A 204 8.63 3.92 -22.64
CA GLY A 204 7.94 4.13 -21.38
C GLY A 204 8.62 5.20 -20.54
N SER A 205 7.82 5.93 -19.79
CA SER A 205 8.24 7.01 -18.90
C SER A 205 7.55 6.90 -17.55
N ALA A 206 7.99 7.67 -16.54
CA ALA A 206 7.34 7.83 -15.26
C ALA A 206 7.10 6.51 -14.50
N ILE A 207 8.11 5.63 -14.44
CA ILE A 207 8.05 4.42 -13.61
C ILE A 207 8.62 4.75 -12.22
N PHE A 208 7.71 4.95 -11.26
CA PHE A 208 8.04 5.38 -9.89
C PHE A 208 7.70 4.32 -8.85
N LEU A 209 8.34 4.43 -7.70
CA LEU A 209 7.82 3.95 -6.43
C LEU A 209 7.12 5.14 -5.75
N HIS A 210 5.83 5.00 -5.38
CA HIS A 210 5.02 6.09 -4.83
C HIS A 210 4.00 5.60 -3.80
N CYS A 211 3.21 6.52 -3.21
CA CYS A 211 2.19 6.19 -2.23
C CYS A 211 0.94 5.56 -2.88
N PHE A 212 0.17 4.79 -2.11
CA PHE A 212 -1.15 4.36 -2.55
C PHE A 212 -2.04 5.56 -2.87
N GLY A 213 -2.87 5.42 -3.90
CA GLY A 213 -3.99 6.32 -4.14
C GLY A 213 -5.27 5.76 -3.51
N PRO A 214 -6.25 6.60 -3.17
CA PRO A 214 -7.44 6.17 -2.42
C PRO A 214 -8.42 5.28 -3.18
N LEU A 215 -8.22 5.02 -4.47
CA LEU A 215 -9.27 4.45 -5.30
C LEU A 215 -8.86 3.27 -6.19
N LYS A 216 -7.61 2.83 -6.17
CA LYS A 216 -7.16 1.79 -7.12
C LYS A 216 -6.03 0.93 -6.54
N PRO A 217 -6.20 -0.39 -6.46
CA PRO A 217 -5.16 -1.34 -6.07
C PRO A 217 -4.28 -1.74 -7.26
N TYR A 218 -4.00 -0.80 -8.12
CA TYR A 218 -3.08 -0.94 -9.25
C TYR A 218 -2.52 0.42 -9.65
N THR A 219 -1.48 0.41 -10.46
CA THR A 219 -0.83 1.62 -11.00
C THR A 219 -0.95 1.66 -12.53
N GLY A 220 -0.47 2.74 -13.13
CA GLY A 220 -0.26 2.84 -14.58
C GLY A 220 0.92 2.02 -15.11
N GLY A 221 1.80 1.56 -14.23
CA GLY A 221 3.08 0.88 -14.50
C GLY A 221 4.09 1.08 -13.37
N CYS A 222 3.81 1.98 -12.45
CA CYS A 222 4.60 2.21 -11.24
C CYS A 222 4.50 1.06 -10.24
N VAL A 223 5.21 1.19 -9.12
CA VAL A 223 5.03 0.42 -7.90
C VAL A 223 4.46 1.34 -6.82
N SER A 224 3.46 0.91 -6.06
CA SER A 224 2.91 1.74 -4.98
C SER A 224 2.88 1.03 -3.65
N LEU A 225 3.01 1.80 -2.57
CA LEU A 225 3.07 1.37 -1.17
C LEU A 225 2.18 2.24 -0.28
N PRO A 226 1.80 1.80 0.92
CA PRO A 226 1.22 2.67 1.94
C PRO A 226 2.12 3.88 2.20
N GLU A 227 1.55 5.06 2.41
CA GLU A 227 2.30 6.32 2.55
C GLU A 227 3.30 6.29 3.71
N ASN A 228 2.91 5.75 4.87
CA ASN A 228 3.80 5.60 6.02
C ASN A 228 5.02 4.70 5.71
N ILE A 229 4.81 3.64 4.93
CA ILE A 229 5.90 2.76 4.48
C ILE A 229 6.75 3.47 3.43
N MET A 230 6.13 4.19 2.48
CA MET A 230 6.88 4.96 1.49
C MET A 230 7.80 5.99 2.15
N LYS A 231 7.31 6.69 3.18
CA LYS A 231 8.12 7.62 3.98
C LYS A 231 9.30 6.91 4.65
N LEU A 232 9.09 5.72 5.24
CA LEU A 232 10.15 4.92 5.83
C LEU A 232 11.19 4.48 4.79
N VAL A 233 10.74 4.03 3.62
CA VAL A 233 11.64 3.68 2.50
C VAL A 233 12.53 4.88 2.15
N MET A 234 11.95 6.07 2.00
CA MET A 234 12.72 7.27 1.68
C MET A 234 13.75 7.65 2.75
N GLN A 235 13.44 7.42 4.03
CA GLN A 235 14.36 7.67 5.15
C GLN A 235 15.50 6.65 5.22
N ARG A 236 15.34 5.46 4.64
CA ARG A 236 16.29 4.35 4.74
C ARG A 236 17.03 4.08 3.44
N VAL A 237 16.47 4.47 2.28
CA VAL A 237 17.06 4.19 0.98
C VAL A 237 18.41 4.89 0.79
N LYS A 238 19.37 4.15 0.23
CA LYS A 238 20.69 4.65 -0.12
C LYS A 238 20.81 4.81 -1.64
N PRO A 239 21.68 5.71 -2.14
CA PRO A 239 21.88 5.88 -3.56
C PRO A 239 22.33 4.62 -4.33
N GLU A 240 23.02 3.69 -3.62
CA GLU A 240 23.49 2.41 -4.14
C GLU A 240 22.47 1.26 -4.01
N CYS A 241 21.27 1.53 -3.52
CA CYS A 241 20.23 0.52 -3.39
C CYS A 241 19.91 -0.13 -4.74
N VAL A 242 20.01 -1.45 -4.79
CA VAL A 242 19.63 -2.24 -5.97
C VAL A 242 18.13 -2.57 -5.86
N VAL A 243 17.39 -2.22 -6.92
CA VAL A 243 15.94 -2.48 -7.04
C VAL A 243 15.74 -3.67 -7.96
N VAL A 244 15.08 -4.71 -7.46
CA VAL A 244 14.77 -5.92 -8.22
C VAL A 244 13.27 -6.02 -8.38
N ILE A 245 12.79 -6.06 -9.60
CA ILE A 245 11.36 -6.25 -9.91
C ILE A 245 11.21 -7.51 -10.75
N ASP A 246 10.50 -8.51 -10.24
CA ASP A 246 10.22 -9.75 -10.97
C ASP A 246 9.02 -10.46 -10.34
N THR A 247 8.58 -11.57 -10.91
CA THR A 247 7.60 -12.42 -10.26
C THR A 247 8.23 -13.21 -9.11
N LEU A 248 7.44 -13.47 -8.07
CA LEU A 248 7.89 -14.30 -6.95
C LEU A 248 8.33 -15.70 -7.42
N GLU A 249 7.68 -16.23 -8.45
CA GLU A 249 8.02 -17.53 -9.05
C GLU A 249 9.45 -17.53 -9.65
N HIS A 250 9.88 -16.43 -10.26
CA HIS A 250 11.24 -16.31 -10.80
C HIS A 250 12.28 -16.05 -9.71
N LEU A 251 11.91 -15.28 -8.69
CA LEU A 251 12.82 -14.90 -7.59
C LEU A 251 13.02 -16.04 -6.60
N SER A 252 12.05 -16.92 -6.46
CA SER A 252 12.08 -18.03 -5.52
C SER A 252 11.94 -19.36 -6.26
N PRO A 253 12.87 -20.33 -6.07
CA PRO A 253 12.76 -21.66 -6.66
C PRO A 253 11.65 -22.52 -6.03
N ALA A 254 11.15 -22.12 -4.85
CA ALA A 254 10.00 -22.72 -4.20
C ALA A 254 8.72 -21.96 -4.63
N THR A 255 7.59 -22.66 -4.69
CA THR A 255 6.33 -21.98 -4.92
C THR A 255 6.00 -21.10 -3.72
N TRP A 256 5.33 -19.98 -3.94
CA TRP A 256 4.92 -19.07 -2.84
C TRP A 256 4.12 -19.80 -1.75
N LYS A 257 3.44 -20.92 -2.09
CA LYS A 257 2.74 -21.80 -1.14
C LYS A 257 3.69 -22.51 -0.18
N ASP A 258 4.87 -22.88 -0.65
CA ASP A 258 5.87 -23.58 0.16
C ASP A 258 6.53 -22.64 1.18
N TRP A 259 6.46 -21.34 0.95
CA TRP A 259 6.99 -20.30 1.84
C TRP A 259 5.95 -19.72 2.80
N GLY A 260 4.70 -20.17 2.74
CA GLY A 260 3.60 -19.60 3.52
C GLY A 260 3.22 -18.17 3.13
N PHE A 261 3.69 -17.69 1.97
CA PHE A 261 3.22 -16.43 1.41
C PHE A 261 1.79 -16.61 0.90
N GLU A 262 0.89 -15.89 1.50
CA GLU A 262 -0.40 -15.65 0.86
C GLU A 262 -0.29 -14.43 -0.06
N PRO A 263 -1.06 -14.40 -1.17
CA PRO A 263 -1.23 -13.18 -1.95
C PRO A 263 -1.54 -12.03 -1.00
N THR A 264 -1.04 -10.85 -1.29
CA THR A 264 -1.04 -9.70 -0.43
C THR A 264 -2.46 -9.29 -0.01
N LEU A 265 -2.99 -10.01 0.94
CA LEU A 265 -4.26 -9.72 1.58
C LEU A 265 -3.99 -8.85 2.80
N VAL A 266 -4.48 -7.62 2.76
CA VAL A 266 -4.51 -6.77 3.95
C VAL A 266 -5.72 -7.18 4.78
N ILE A 267 -5.46 -7.73 5.98
CA ILE A 267 -6.51 -8.01 6.96
C ILE A 267 -6.36 -6.98 8.08
N ASP A 268 -7.41 -6.20 8.29
CA ASP A 268 -7.48 -5.23 9.38
C ASP A 268 -8.75 -5.48 10.18
N CYS A 269 -8.58 -6.16 11.30
CA CYS A 269 -9.68 -6.39 12.23
C CYS A 269 -9.88 -5.23 13.23
N GLY A 270 -9.00 -4.24 13.27
CA GLY A 270 -9.09 -3.12 14.19
C GLY A 270 -9.17 -3.55 15.67
N ASP A 271 -9.54 -2.61 16.52
CA ASP A 271 -9.88 -2.86 17.91
C ASP A 271 -11.41 -2.98 18.05
N SER A 272 -11.88 -3.97 18.82
CA SER A 272 -13.29 -4.14 19.13
C SER A 272 -13.49 -4.31 20.64
N ALA A 273 -14.54 -3.69 21.17
CA ALA A 273 -15.01 -3.93 22.52
C ALA A 273 -16.02 -5.09 22.61
N LEU A 274 -16.56 -5.53 21.47
CA LEU A 274 -17.58 -6.56 21.35
C LEU A 274 -17.00 -7.94 21.04
N TYR A 275 -15.91 -7.98 20.26
CA TYR A 275 -15.32 -9.20 19.73
C TYR A 275 -13.84 -9.29 20.04
N THR A 276 -13.36 -10.48 20.33
CA THR A 276 -11.93 -10.76 20.46
C THR A 276 -11.28 -10.82 19.06
N GLN A 277 -9.97 -10.65 19.00
CA GLN A 277 -9.21 -10.79 17.75
C GLN A 277 -9.37 -12.18 17.12
N ASP A 278 -9.43 -13.24 17.95
CA ASP A 278 -9.64 -14.60 17.46
C ASP A 278 -11.04 -14.75 16.83
N GLU A 279 -12.07 -14.15 17.42
CA GLU A 279 -13.43 -14.17 16.85
C GLU A 279 -13.53 -13.41 15.53
N LEU A 280 -12.86 -12.27 15.41
CA LEU A 280 -12.80 -11.52 14.16
C LEU A 280 -11.97 -12.27 13.09
N ALA A 281 -10.89 -12.93 13.49
CA ALA A 281 -10.11 -13.78 12.59
C ALA A 281 -10.94 -14.97 12.07
N ASP A 282 -11.75 -15.60 12.91
CA ASP A 282 -12.68 -16.67 12.50
C ASP A 282 -13.72 -16.16 11.48
N ALA A 283 -14.21 -14.93 11.64
CA ALA A 283 -15.11 -14.30 10.67
C ALA A 283 -14.42 -14.06 9.33
N VAL A 284 -13.20 -13.53 9.34
CA VAL A 284 -12.37 -13.35 8.14
C VAL A 284 -12.15 -14.65 7.39
N GLU A 285 -11.86 -15.76 8.10
CA GLU A 285 -11.71 -17.08 7.46
C GLU A 285 -12.99 -17.57 6.78
N LYS A 286 -14.17 -17.21 7.30
CA LYS A 286 -15.44 -17.49 6.61
C LYS A 286 -15.58 -16.71 5.31
N ILE A 287 -15.29 -15.41 5.35
CA ILE A 287 -15.30 -14.57 4.13
C ILE A 287 -14.33 -15.14 3.08
N ARG A 288 -13.11 -15.47 3.49
CA ARG A 288 -12.09 -16.04 2.60
C ARG A 288 -12.53 -17.36 1.97
N ALA A 289 -13.16 -18.24 2.77
CA ALA A 289 -13.65 -19.53 2.29
C ALA A 289 -14.75 -19.36 1.22
N ASP A 290 -15.67 -18.43 1.42
CA ASP A 290 -16.73 -18.13 0.47
C ASP A 290 -16.18 -17.40 -0.78
N PHE A 291 -15.29 -16.43 -0.58
CA PHE A 291 -14.64 -15.71 -1.67
C PHE A 291 -13.79 -16.63 -2.55
N ALA A 292 -13.22 -17.70 -2.02
CA ALA A 292 -12.44 -18.68 -2.80
C ALA A 292 -13.24 -19.34 -3.94
N ALA A 293 -14.58 -19.29 -3.88
CA ALA A 293 -15.45 -19.74 -4.96
C ALA A 293 -15.61 -18.71 -6.10
N TRP A 294 -15.10 -17.48 -5.94
CA TRP A 294 -15.20 -16.41 -6.94
C TRP A 294 -14.02 -16.52 -7.93
N GLU A 295 -14.20 -17.38 -8.92
CA GLU A 295 -13.15 -17.73 -9.86
C GLU A 295 -12.56 -16.50 -10.58
N GLY A 296 -11.24 -16.37 -10.51
CA GLY A 296 -10.49 -15.31 -11.17
C GLY A 296 -10.58 -13.93 -10.52
N CYS A 297 -11.32 -13.78 -9.40
CA CYS A 297 -11.26 -12.57 -8.59
C CYS A 297 -9.97 -12.55 -7.77
N GLU A 298 -9.43 -11.35 -7.54
CA GLU A 298 -8.24 -11.10 -6.74
C GLU A 298 -8.65 -10.33 -5.48
N LEU A 299 -8.49 -10.95 -4.32
CA LEU A 299 -8.83 -10.36 -3.02
C LEU A 299 -7.69 -9.44 -2.56
N HIS A 300 -8.00 -8.19 -2.23
CA HIS A 300 -7.03 -7.19 -1.84
C HIS A 300 -7.06 -6.86 -0.35
N SER A 301 -8.24 -6.68 0.23
CA SER A 301 -8.38 -6.38 1.65
C SER A 301 -9.65 -6.95 2.25
N ILE A 302 -9.61 -7.20 3.56
CA ILE A 302 -10.79 -7.43 4.41
C ILE A 302 -10.59 -6.58 5.67
N ARG A 303 -11.57 -5.72 5.97
CA ARG A 303 -11.55 -4.83 7.13
C ARG A 303 -12.81 -5.03 7.97
N TYR A 304 -12.67 -5.12 9.27
CA TYR A 304 -13.82 -5.03 10.17
C TYR A 304 -14.36 -3.59 10.13
N ALA A 305 -15.67 -3.42 9.90
CA ALA A 305 -16.28 -2.10 9.78
C ALA A 305 -16.39 -1.34 11.11
N GLY A 306 -16.23 -2.05 12.24
CA GLY A 306 -16.27 -1.47 13.57
C GLY A 306 -17.49 -1.90 14.37
N ASP A 307 -17.46 -1.62 15.69
CA ASP A 307 -18.51 -2.02 16.65
C ASP A 307 -19.85 -1.32 16.36
N GLU A 308 -19.85 -0.20 15.65
CA GLU A 308 -21.04 0.52 15.19
C GLU A 308 -21.89 -0.30 14.20
N SER A 309 -21.34 -1.31 13.55
CA SER A 309 -22.09 -2.24 12.70
C SER A 309 -23.04 -3.14 13.52
N TYR A 310 -22.77 -3.32 14.81
CA TYR A 310 -23.66 -4.04 15.71
C TYR A 310 -24.80 -3.13 16.22
N THR A 311 -25.96 -3.24 15.59
CA THR A 311 -27.21 -2.59 16.04
C THR A 311 -28.35 -3.60 16.17
N GLU A 312 -29.39 -3.26 16.94
CA GLU A 312 -30.59 -4.09 17.03
C GLU A 312 -31.29 -4.24 15.67
N ASP A 313 -31.22 -3.19 14.84
CA ASP A 313 -31.83 -3.18 13.50
C ASP A 313 -31.06 -4.10 12.55
N ASN A 314 -29.71 -4.06 12.56
CA ASN A 314 -28.87 -4.94 11.75
C ASN A 314 -29.02 -6.41 12.19
N LEU A 315 -29.04 -6.67 13.50
CA LEU A 315 -29.26 -8.02 14.02
C LEU A 315 -30.63 -8.55 13.61
N LYS A 316 -31.67 -7.71 13.67
CA LYS A 316 -33.01 -8.07 13.22
C LYS A 316 -33.04 -8.34 11.71
N TRP A 317 -32.38 -7.50 10.92
CA TRP A 317 -32.29 -7.70 9.49
C TRP A 317 -31.61 -9.03 9.13
N MET A 318 -30.50 -9.38 9.79
CA MET A 318 -29.84 -10.68 9.58
C MET A 318 -30.76 -11.86 9.91
N ASN A 319 -31.52 -11.76 11.00
CA ASN A 319 -32.50 -12.81 11.37
C ASN A 319 -33.68 -12.89 10.39
N GLU A 320 -34.05 -11.78 9.72
CA GLU A 320 -35.11 -11.78 8.69
C GLU A 320 -34.63 -12.41 7.37
N LEU A 321 -33.33 -12.35 7.08
CA LEU A 321 -32.75 -12.96 5.88
C LEU A 321 -32.57 -14.47 5.99
N ASN A 322 -32.58 -15.02 7.20
CA ASN A 322 -32.44 -16.45 7.44
C ASN A 322 -33.59 -16.97 8.29
N GLU A 323 -34.51 -17.72 7.70
CA GLU A 323 -35.74 -18.22 8.34
C GLU A 323 -35.47 -19.08 9.57
N ASP A 324 -34.32 -19.75 9.64
CA ASP A 324 -33.88 -20.59 10.79
C ASP A 324 -32.93 -19.81 11.72
N GLY A 325 -32.65 -18.56 11.44
CA GLY A 325 -31.67 -17.74 12.15
C GLY A 325 -32.15 -17.32 13.54
N ASN A 326 -31.39 -17.71 14.55
CA ASN A 326 -31.51 -17.19 15.92
C ASN A 326 -30.19 -16.48 16.27
N TYR A 327 -29.77 -15.56 15.40
CA TYR A 327 -28.54 -14.81 15.60
C TYR A 327 -28.67 -13.87 16.80
N THR A 328 -27.60 -13.79 17.57
CA THR A 328 -27.46 -12.89 18.71
C THR A 328 -26.33 -11.89 18.54
N GLN A 329 -25.51 -12.09 17.54
CA GLN A 329 -24.39 -11.22 17.19
C GLN A 329 -24.33 -11.03 15.67
N VAL A 330 -23.89 -9.83 15.25
CA VAL A 330 -23.72 -9.43 13.84
C VAL A 330 -22.47 -8.60 13.71
N ALA A 331 -21.73 -8.79 12.63
CA ALA A 331 -20.56 -8.02 12.29
C ALA A 331 -20.54 -7.73 10.78
N GLU A 332 -20.14 -6.53 10.44
CA GLU A 332 -19.91 -6.10 9.06
C GLU A 332 -18.42 -6.07 8.77
N PHE A 333 -18.06 -6.55 7.60
CA PHE A 333 -16.72 -6.44 7.05
C PHE A 333 -16.79 -5.77 5.67
N LEU A 334 -15.80 -4.96 5.38
CA LEU A 334 -15.64 -4.30 4.10
C LEU A 334 -14.48 -4.96 3.35
N MET A 335 -14.72 -5.31 2.10
CA MET A 335 -13.78 -6.05 1.28
C MET A 335 -13.46 -5.30 0.00
N ASP A 336 -12.18 -5.26 -0.36
CA ASP A 336 -11.73 -4.77 -1.66
C ASP A 336 -11.25 -5.95 -2.51
N PHE A 337 -11.69 -6.00 -3.76
CA PHE A 337 -11.28 -7.06 -4.69
C PHE A 337 -11.32 -6.59 -6.14
N HIS A 338 -10.52 -7.23 -6.99
CA HIS A 338 -10.54 -7.03 -8.42
C HIS A 338 -11.25 -8.18 -9.13
N SER A 339 -12.16 -7.85 -10.05
CA SER A 339 -12.87 -8.84 -10.84
C SER A 339 -12.02 -9.36 -12.01
N PRO A 340 -12.28 -10.58 -12.53
CA PRO A 340 -11.49 -11.16 -13.60
C PRO A 340 -11.55 -10.33 -14.89
N ALA A 341 -10.50 -10.42 -15.71
CA ALA A 341 -10.40 -9.71 -16.99
C ALA A 341 -11.51 -10.04 -18.00
N LYS A 342 -12.19 -11.18 -17.81
CA LYS A 342 -13.31 -11.62 -18.64
C LYS A 342 -14.57 -11.75 -17.80
N GLN A 343 -15.70 -11.26 -18.36
CA GLN A 343 -17.01 -11.52 -17.78
C GLN A 343 -17.26 -13.03 -17.72
N LEU A 344 -17.58 -13.51 -16.55
CA LEU A 344 -17.99 -14.91 -16.34
C LEU A 344 -19.53 -15.00 -16.46
N ASP A 345 -20.00 -16.07 -17.12
CA ASP A 345 -21.42 -16.30 -17.29
C ASP A 345 -22.13 -16.48 -15.93
N GLY A 346 -23.18 -15.72 -15.71
CA GLY A 346 -23.96 -15.77 -14.48
C GLY A 346 -23.44 -14.88 -13.35
N TRP A 347 -22.32 -14.16 -13.54
CA TRP A 347 -21.79 -13.23 -12.56
C TRP A 347 -22.24 -11.78 -12.85
N ALA A 348 -22.55 -11.06 -11.78
CA ALA A 348 -22.99 -9.66 -11.88
C ALA A 348 -21.84 -8.65 -11.98
N TRP A 349 -20.61 -9.10 -11.85
CA TRP A 349 -19.43 -8.24 -11.84
C TRP A 349 -19.13 -7.65 -13.22
N THR A 350 -18.73 -6.39 -13.24
CA THR A 350 -18.11 -5.81 -14.45
C THR A 350 -16.70 -6.41 -14.59
N ALA A 351 -16.35 -6.91 -15.76
CA ALA A 351 -15.03 -7.48 -16.01
C ALA A 351 -13.92 -6.44 -15.83
N ASN A 352 -12.79 -6.87 -15.27
CA ASN A 352 -11.60 -6.04 -15.05
C ASN A 352 -11.92 -4.74 -14.29
N ALA A 353 -12.71 -4.85 -13.23
CA ALA A 353 -13.15 -3.74 -12.39
C ALA A 353 -12.74 -3.97 -10.94
N GLU A 354 -12.46 -2.86 -10.27
CA GLU A 354 -12.21 -2.82 -8.83
C GLU A 354 -13.51 -2.61 -8.07
N TYR A 355 -13.68 -3.37 -7.02
CA TYR A 355 -14.77 -3.27 -6.07
C TYR A 355 -14.19 -2.89 -4.71
N MET A 356 -14.53 -1.68 -4.24
CA MET A 356 -14.06 -1.12 -2.98
C MET A 356 -15.19 -1.13 -1.96
N ASP A 357 -14.86 -1.36 -0.68
CA ASP A 357 -15.81 -1.33 0.42
C ASP A 357 -17.03 -2.23 0.18
N TYR A 358 -16.82 -3.39 -0.44
CA TYR A 358 -17.88 -4.36 -0.69
C TYR A 358 -18.30 -5.01 0.62
N GLU A 359 -19.55 -4.84 1.00
CA GLU A 359 -20.05 -5.24 2.32
C GLU A 359 -20.21 -6.76 2.45
N TRP A 360 -19.76 -7.27 3.56
CA TRP A 360 -19.99 -8.64 4.01
C TRP A 360 -20.61 -8.63 5.39
N TRP A 361 -21.80 -9.16 5.48
CA TRP A 361 -22.56 -9.24 6.73
C TRP A 361 -22.54 -10.66 7.27
N LEU A 362 -21.95 -10.82 8.46
CA LEU A 362 -21.85 -12.07 9.16
C LEU A 362 -22.68 -12.02 10.44
N ALA A 363 -23.27 -13.15 10.79
CA ALA A 363 -23.98 -13.28 12.04
C ALA A 363 -23.68 -14.64 12.69
N ARG A 364 -23.93 -14.73 13.99
CA ARG A 364 -23.83 -16.00 14.74
C ARG A 364 -24.81 -16.07 15.88
N SER A 365 -25.21 -17.28 16.27
CA SER A 365 -25.92 -17.57 17.52
C SER A 365 -24.95 -17.57 18.72
N ALA A 366 -25.46 -17.56 19.93
CA ALA A 366 -24.65 -17.44 21.15
C ALA A 366 -23.56 -18.53 21.29
N ASP A 367 -23.81 -19.73 20.76
CA ASP A 367 -22.92 -20.88 20.84
C ASP A 367 -22.43 -21.32 19.44
N GLY A 368 -22.67 -20.47 18.40
CA GLY A 368 -22.39 -20.78 17.00
C GLY A 368 -21.11 -20.17 16.45
N SER A 369 -20.65 -20.75 15.35
CA SER A 369 -19.63 -20.14 14.51
C SER A 369 -20.24 -19.00 13.66
N TRP A 370 -19.41 -18.10 13.16
CA TRP A 370 -19.82 -17.11 12.18
C TRP A 370 -20.36 -17.75 10.90
N GLU A 371 -21.40 -17.18 10.36
CA GLU A 371 -22.02 -17.52 9.09
C GLU A 371 -22.11 -16.26 8.23
N VAL A 372 -21.77 -16.37 6.97
CA VAL A 372 -22.01 -15.28 5.99
C VAL A 372 -23.51 -15.29 5.68
N VAL A 373 -24.18 -14.18 5.98
CA VAL A 373 -25.63 -14.05 5.76
C VAL A 373 -25.91 -13.36 4.42
N THR A 374 -25.20 -12.29 4.13
CA THR A 374 -25.33 -11.56 2.86
C THR A 374 -24.06 -10.78 2.55
N PHE A 375 -23.94 -10.38 1.30
CA PHE A 375 -22.89 -9.50 0.81
C PHE A 375 -23.42 -8.66 -0.37
N GLY A 376 -22.82 -7.50 -0.60
CA GLY A 376 -23.24 -6.59 -1.67
C GLY A 376 -22.85 -5.15 -1.41
N TYR A 377 -23.58 -4.23 -2.08
CA TYR A 377 -23.60 -2.80 -1.81
C TYR A 377 -24.96 -2.40 -1.29
#